data_8973137b854aae3e4301c65017c3cf76
#
_entry.id   8973137b854aae3e4301c65017c3cf76
#
_cell.length_a   1.000
_cell.length_b   1.000
_cell.length_c   1.000
_cell.angle_alpha   90.00
_cell.angle_beta   90.00
_cell.angle_gamma   90.00
#
_symmetry.space_group_name_H-M   'P 1'
#
loop_
_entity.id
_entity.type
_entity.pdbx_description
1 polymer ?
#
loop_
_entity_poly.entity_id
_entity_poly.type
_entity_poly.pdbx_seq_one_letter_code
_entity_poly.pdbx_strand_id
1 'polypeptide(L)'
;MIATSATRADVAALSETAAFNRWAGFEVVEAGDGRAELKLPWRGDLGQYAGFLHASMIGGMIDTACGFAAFTRSGRVLASHISVNCLAPATGDAFVARARVVKAGRRQVFAHAELFALRGAAEHLVATGDVILVPLAAGGDAGVASEGSSRRGAGADEGTMPGPRHDAAGGTHRCTSPQ
;
A
#
# COMPACT_ATOMS: atom_id res chain seq x y z
N MET A 1 0.21 -9.10 -32.96
CA MET A 1 1.24 -9.54 -32.01
C MET A 1 0.54 -9.81 -30.68
N ILE A 2 0.54 -11.06 -30.23
CA ILE A 2 0.03 -11.44 -28.90
C ILE A 2 1.09 -10.90 -27.92
N ALA A 3 0.74 -9.90 -27.14
CA ALA A 3 1.62 -9.40 -26.08
C ALA A 3 1.87 -10.58 -25.12
N THR A 4 3.13 -10.98 -24.96
CA THR A 4 3.51 -12.03 -24.03
C THR A 4 3.06 -11.57 -22.64
N SER A 5 2.18 -12.33 -21.99
CA SER A 5 1.76 -12.07 -20.62
C SER A 5 2.99 -12.11 -19.71
N ALA A 6 3.17 -11.12 -18.82
CA ALA A 6 4.27 -11.13 -17.89
C ALA A 6 4.13 -12.32 -16.91
N THR A 7 5.23 -12.95 -16.64
CA THR A 7 5.33 -14.14 -15.78
C THR A 7 5.49 -13.78 -14.30
N ARG A 8 5.38 -14.77 -13.42
CA ARG A 8 5.72 -14.60 -11.99
C ARG A 8 7.13 -14.05 -11.78
N ALA A 9 8.10 -14.51 -12.59
CA ALA A 9 9.48 -14.04 -12.47
C ALA A 9 9.61 -12.55 -12.82
N ASP A 10 8.90 -12.08 -13.86
CA ASP A 10 8.88 -10.67 -14.25
C ASP A 10 8.25 -9.80 -13.16
N VAL A 11 7.16 -10.27 -12.54
CA VAL A 11 6.49 -9.57 -11.43
C VAL A 11 7.37 -9.54 -10.20
N ALA A 12 8.05 -10.63 -9.84
CA ALA A 12 8.97 -10.68 -8.72
C ALA A 12 10.15 -9.70 -8.93
N ALA A 13 10.75 -9.69 -10.14
CA ALA A 13 11.80 -8.74 -10.47
C ALA A 13 11.32 -7.28 -10.38
N LEU A 14 10.10 -6.99 -10.83
CA LEU A 14 9.49 -5.67 -10.69
C LEU A 14 9.28 -5.30 -9.20
N SER A 15 8.80 -6.24 -8.37
CA SER A 15 8.59 -6.04 -6.93
C SER A 15 9.90 -5.61 -6.24
N GLU A 16 11.01 -6.25 -6.59
CA GLU A 16 12.34 -5.94 -6.03
C GLU A 16 12.83 -4.53 -6.36
N THR A 17 12.28 -3.85 -7.36
CA THR A 17 12.64 -2.45 -7.65
C THR A 17 11.99 -1.46 -6.68
N ALA A 18 10.88 -1.83 -6.03
CA ALA A 18 10.13 -0.98 -5.12
C ALA A 18 10.66 -1.08 -3.69
N ALA A 19 11.18 0.04 -3.14
CA ALA A 19 11.71 0.08 -1.78
C ALA A 19 10.67 -0.32 -0.72
N PHE A 20 9.41 0.09 -0.92
CA PHE A 20 8.31 -0.27 -0.04
C PHE A 20 8.07 -1.79 0.00
N ASN A 21 8.06 -2.46 -1.17
CA ASN A 21 7.82 -3.90 -1.24
C ASN A 21 8.93 -4.69 -0.54
N ARG A 22 10.19 -4.27 -0.75
CA ARG A 22 11.34 -4.88 -0.05
C ARG A 22 11.27 -4.68 1.46
N TRP A 23 10.95 -3.45 1.91
CA TRP A 23 10.80 -3.16 3.34
C TRP A 23 9.64 -3.95 3.95
N ALA A 24 8.49 -3.99 3.30
CA ALA A 24 7.34 -4.75 3.75
C ALA A 24 7.64 -6.27 3.78
N GLY A 25 8.48 -6.76 2.87
CA GLY A 25 8.79 -8.18 2.71
C GLY A 25 7.70 -8.91 1.94
N PHE A 26 7.17 -8.29 0.87
CA PHE A 26 6.18 -8.93 0.01
C PHE A 26 6.81 -10.05 -0.82
N GLU A 27 6.23 -11.23 -0.73
CA GLU A 27 6.60 -12.40 -1.50
C GLU A 27 5.61 -12.61 -2.65
N VAL A 28 6.08 -12.62 -3.90
CA VAL A 28 5.24 -12.95 -5.06
C VAL A 28 5.11 -14.47 -5.14
N VAL A 29 3.93 -14.99 -4.79
CA VAL A 29 3.64 -16.42 -4.79
C VAL A 29 3.28 -16.88 -6.19
N GLU A 30 2.35 -16.18 -6.84
CA GLU A 30 1.88 -16.46 -8.19
C GLU A 30 1.58 -15.16 -8.94
N ALA A 31 1.81 -15.14 -10.26
CA ALA A 31 1.37 -14.07 -11.13
C ALA A 31 1.30 -14.54 -12.59
N GLY A 32 0.27 -14.10 -13.31
CA GLY A 32 0.03 -14.36 -14.74
C GLY A 32 -1.45 -14.17 -15.09
N ASP A 33 -1.72 -13.94 -16.36
CA ASP A 33 -3.08 -13.89 -16.94
C ASP A 33 -4.10 -13.02 -16.19
N GLY A 34 -3.64 -11.87 -15.68
CA GLY A 34 -4.51 -10.95 -14.95
C GLY A 34 -4.78 -11.38 -13.52
N ARG A 35 -3.94 -12.21 -12.94
CA ARG A 35 -3.97 -12.66 -11.55
C ARG A 35 -2.64 -12.41 -10.88
N ALA A 36 -2.67 -12.22 -9.57
CA ALA A 36 -1.48 -12.20 -8.72
C ALA A 36 -1.83 -12.64 -7.30
N GLU A 37 -0.91 -13.34 -6.68
CA GLU A 37 -0.97 -13.70 -5.26
C GLU A 37 0.31 -13.21 -4.58
N LEU A 38 0.12 -12.41 -3.52
CA LEU A 38 1.19 -11.91 -2.65
C LEU A 38 1.04 -12.50 -1.26
N LYS A 39 2.15 -12.84 -0.64
CA LYS A 39 2.22 -13.24 0.75
C LYS A 39 3.04 -12.24 1.55
N LEU A 40 2.63 -12.02 2.79
CA LEU A 40 3.31 -11.18 3.77
C LEU A 40 3.40 -11.97 5.09
N PRO A 41 4.58 -12.45 5.49
CA PRO A 41 4.78 -13.01 6.83
C PRO A 41 4.52 -11.95 7.91
N TRP A 42 3.90 -12.35 9.01
CA TRP A 42 3.67 -11.43 10.13
C TRP A 42 4.98 -10.99 10.79
N ARG A 43 5.08 -9.69 11.06
CA ARG A 43 6.12 -9.07 11.90
C ARG A 43 5.47 -7.99 12.74
N GLY A 44 5.97 -7.78 13.94
CA GLY A 44 5.39 -6.83 14.89
C GLY A 44 5.40 -5.36 14.42
N ASP A 45 6.37 -4.96 13.58
CA ASP A 45 6.49 -3.62 13.02
C ASP A 45 5.47 -3.32 11.88
N LEU A 46 4.73 -4.34 11.43
CA LEU A 46 3.62 -4.19 10.50
C LEU A 46 2.28 -3.98 11.21
N GLY A 47 2.30 -4.10 12.53
CA GLY A 47 1.11 -4.04 13.37
C GLY A 47 0.69 -2.63 13.75
N GLN A 48 -0.58 -2.52 14.13
CA GLN A 48 -1.09 -1.36 14.83
C GLN A 48 -1.10 -1.61 16.35
N TYR A 49 -1.43 -0.61 17.16
CA TYR A 49 -1.34 -0.61 18.62
C TYR A 49 -2.07 -1.77 19.34
N ALA A 50 -3.08 -2.41 18.71
CA ALA A 50 -3.81 -3.55 19.27
C ALA A 50 -3.32 -4.92 18.77
N GLY A 51 -2.17 -4.96 18.07
CA GLY A 51 -1.55 -6.21 17.60
C GLY A 51 -2.17 -6.81 16.33
N PHE A 52 -3.01 -6.05 15.62
CA PHE A 52 -3.53 -6.44 14.29
C PHE A 52 -2.65 -5.88 13.18
N LEU A 53 -2.68 -6.47 12.00
CA LEU A 53 -2.06 -5.89 10.81
C LEU A 53 -2.62 -4.48 10.57
N HIS A 54 -1.73 -3.51 10.39
CA HIS A 54 -2.13 -2.12 10.21
C HIS A 54 -2.92 -1.95 8.91
N ALA A 55 -3.96 -1.11 8.92
CA ALA A 55 -4.81 -0.89 7.75
C ALA A 55 -4.03 -0.36 6.52
N SER A 56 -2.95 0.40 6.73
CA SER A 56 -2.06 0.82 5.65
C SER A 56 -1.35 -0.36 4.99
N MET A 57 -1.02 -1.41 5.73
CA MET A 57 -0.43 -2.63 5.18
C MET A 57 -1.47 -3.45 4.41
N ILE A 58 -2.72 -3.50 4.92
CA ILE A 58 -3.85 -4.09 4.20
C ILE A 58 -4.03 -3.41 2.85
N GLY A 59 -4.09 -2.07 2.85
CA GLY A 59 -4.20 -1.26 1.62
C GLY A 59 -3.02 -1.46 0.68
N GLY A 60 -1.79 -1.46 1.22
CA GLY A 60 -0.56 -1.69 0.45
C GLY A 60 -0.52 -3.07 -0.22
N MET A 61 -0.96 -4.13 0.47
CA MET A 61 -1.06 -5.47 -0.12
C MET A 61 -2.12 -5.54 -1.24
N ILE A 62 -3.28 -4.94 -1.03
CA ILE A 62 -4.37 -4.90 -2.03
C ILE A 62 -3.95 -4.11 -3.26
N ASP A 63 -3.36 -2.93 -3.07
CA ASP A 63 -2.84 -2.10 -4.16
C ASP A 63 -1.78 -2.83 -4.97
N THR A 64 -0.76 -3.36 -4.30
CA THR A 64 0.35 -4.06 -4.94
C THR A 64 -0.12 -5.31 -5.68
N ALA A 65 -0.99 -6.13 -5.07
CA ALA A 65 -1.52 -7.33 -5.73
C ALA A 65 -2.36 -6.99 -6.96
N CYS A 66 -3.23 -5.97 -6.88
CA CYS A 66 -4.02 -5.48 -8.02
C CYS A 66 -3.12 -4.90 -9.11
N GLY A 67 -2.08 -4.13 -8.74
CA GLY A 67 -1.08 -3.61 -9.66
C GLY A 67 -0.35 -4.71 -10.42
N PHE A 68 0.06 -5.78 -9.72
CA PHE A 68 0.73 -6.91 -10.34
C PHE A 68 -0.20 -7.74 -11.22
N ALA A 69 -1.45 -7.97 -10.80
CA ALA A 69 -2.44 -8.60 -11.67
C ALA A 69 -2.64 -7.81 -12.97
N ALA A 70 -2.78 -6.49 -12.87
CA ALA A 70 -2.92 -5.61 -14.02
C ALA A 70 -1.65 -5.59 -14.90
N PHE A 71 -0.46 -5.59 -14.29
CA PHE A 71 0.81 -5.64 -15.00
C PHE A 71 0.93 -6.84 -15.93
N THR A 72 0.43 -8.02 -15.53
CA THR A 72 0.48 -9.23 -16.36
C THR A 72 -0.35 -9.12 -17.65
N ARG A 73 -1.30 -8.16 -17.72
CA ARG A 73 -2.18 -7.98 -18.89
C ARG A 73 -1.94 -6.68 -19.66
N SER A 74 -1.50 -5.64 -18.96
CA SER A 74 -1.51 -4.28 -19.51
C SER A 74 -0.14 -3.60 -19.44
N GLY A 75 0.89 -4.29 -18.96
CA GLY A 75 2.19 -3.71 -18.71
C GLY A 75 2.18 -2.77 -17.49
N ARG A 76 3.09 -1.81 -17.42
CA ARG A 76 3.20 -0.88 -16.28
C ARG A 76 1.92 -0.07 -16.11
N VAL A 77 1.48 0.04 -14.87
CA VAL A 77 0.26 0.76 -14.46
C VAL A 77 0.54 1.60 -13.23
N LEU A 78 -0.30 2.62 -13.01
CA LEU A 78 -0.34 3.39 -11.75
C LEU A 78 -1.77 3.36 -11.19
N ALA A 79 -1.92 3.21 -9.88
CA ALA A 79 -3.20 3.32 -9.23
C ALA A 79 -3.71 4.77 -9.28
N SER A 80 -4.97 4.95 -9.68
CA SER A 80 -5.69 6.23 -9.65
C SER A 80 -6.78 6.26 -8.60
N HIS A 81 -7.21 5.10 -8.13
CA HIS A 81 -8.18 4.97 -7.05
C HIS A 81 -7.98 3.63 -6.34
N ILE A 82 -8.08 3.66 -5.02
CA ILE A 82 -8.01 2.47 -4.16
C ILE A 82 -9.15 2.57 -3.16
N SER A 83 -9.96 1.52 -3.07
CA SER A 83 -10.94 1.35 -2.00
C SER A 83 -10.65 0.05 -1.24
N VAL A 84 -10.80 0.10 0.08
CA VAL A 84 -10.54 -1.05 0.96
C VAL A 84 -11.66 -1.18 1.97
N ASN A 85 -12.18 -2.40 2.11
CA ASN A 85 -13.15 -2.77 3.14
C ASN A 85 -12.46 -3.71 4.13
N CYS A 86 -12.22 -3.26 5.35
CA CYS A 86 -11.74 -4.11 6.43
C CYS A 86 -12.96 -4.85 7.03
N LEU A 87 -13.01 -6.16 6.87
CA LEU A 87 -14.15 -6.99 7.23
C LEU A 87 -14.01 -7.61 8.63
N ALA A 88 -12.77 -7.88 9.04
CA ALA A 88 -12.45 -8.46 10.33
C ALA A 88 -11.06 -8.01 10.81
N PRO A 89 -10.76 -8.11 12.13
CA PRO A 89 -9.41 -7.90 12.64
C PRO A 89 -8.41 -8.85 11.97
N ALA A 90 -7.38 -8.28 11.33
CA ALA A 90 -6.39 -9.05 10.60
C ALA A 90 -5.32 -9.60 11.57
N THR A 91 -5.51 -10.84 12.02
CA THR A 91 -4.58 -11.57 12.90
C THR A 91 -4.21 -12.92 12.28
N GLY A 92 -2.91 -13.22 12.23
CA GLY A 92 -2.42 -14.47 11.65
C GLY A 92 -0.90 -14.56 11.68
N ASP A 93 -0.37 -15.68 11.25
CA ASP A 93 1.07 -15.93 11.12
C ASP A 93 1.61 -15.33 9.80
N ALA A 94 0.72 -15.13 8.84
CA ALA A 94 0.97 -14.49 7.57
C ALA A 94 -0.34 -13.97 6.96
N PHE A 95 -0.23 -13.17 5.91
CA PHE A 95 -1.35 -12.64 5.14
C PHE A 95 -1.15 -12.93 3.66
N VAL A 96 -2.23 -13.19 2.93
CA VAL A 96 -2.20 -13.46 1.50
C VAL A 96 -3.22 -12.57 0.80
N ALA A 97 -2.76 -11.77 -0.16
CA ALA A 97 -3.63 -11.00 -1.04
C ALA A 97 -3.74 -11.71 -2.39
N ARG A 98 -4.97 -12.05 -2.81
CA ARG A 98 -5.29 -12.63 -4.12
C ARG A 98 -6.02 -11.61 -4.97
N ALA A 99 -5.40 -11.21 -6.04
CA ALA A 99 -5.93 -10.20 -6.94
C ALA A 99 -6.24 -10.77 -8.33
N ARG A 100 -7.24 -10.16 -8.97
CA ARG A 100 -7.61 -10.44 -10.36
C ARG A 100 -8.02 -9.17 -11.09
N VAL A 101 -7.71 -9.10 -12.36
CA VAL A 101 -8.27 -8.09 -13.25
C VAL A 101 -9.74 -8.42 -13.52
N VAL A 102 -10.62 -7.47 -13.24
CA VAL A 102 -12.05 -7.55 -13.52
C VAL A 102 -12.29 -7.12 -14.97
N LYS A 103 -11.65 -6.02 -15.39
CA LYS A 103 -11.75 -5.49 -16.76
C LYS A 103 -10.46 -4.76 -17.14
N ALA A 104 -9.86 -5.16 -18.24
CA ALA A 104 -8.73 -4.45 -18.84
C ALA A 104 -9.24 -3.57 -19.98
N GLY A 105 -9.21 -2.25 -19.80
CA GLY A 105 -9.49 -1.25 -20.82
C GLY A 105 -8.22 -0.51 -21.25
N ARG A 106 -8.29 0.22 -22.38
CA ARG A 106 -7.14 0.99 -22.87
C ARG A 106 -6.74 2.15 -21.98
N ARG A 107 -7.70 2.78 -21.29
CA ARG A 107 -7.47 3.93 -20.41
C ARG A 107 -7.43 3.56 -18.94
N GLN A 108 -8.15 2.53 -18.54
CA GLN A 108 -8.26 2.08 -17.15
C GLN A 108 -8.36 0.56 -17.11
N VAL A 109 -7.75 0.01 -16.06
CA VAL A 109 -7.87 -1.39 -15.67
C VAL A 109 -8.55 -1.43 -14.33
N PHE A 110 -9.56 -2.26 -14.19
CA PHE A 110 -10.28 -2.48 -12.94
C PHE A 110 -9.83 -3.82 -12.36
N ALA A 111 -9.33 -3.81 -11.15
CA ALA A 111 -8.88 -5.01 -10.44
C ALA A 111 -9.53 -5.10 -9.07
N HIS A 112 -9.71 -6.32 -8.61
CA HIS A 112 -10.25 -6.67 -7.30
C HIS A 112 -9.28 -7.57 -6.56
N ALA A 113 -9.17 -7.40 -5.24
CA ALA A 113 -8.39 -8.27 -4.39
C ALA A 113 -9.13 -8.65 -3.11
N GLU A 114 -8.86 -9.85 -2.64
CA GLU A 114 -9.24 -10.37 -1.35
C GLU A 114 -7.99 -10.61 -0.51
N LEU A 115 -8.04 -10.20 0.77
CA LEU A 115 -6.95 -10.40 1.73
C LEU A 115 -7.36 -11.42 2.78
N PHE A 116 -6.56 -12.45 2.93
CA PHE A 116 -6.75 -13.51 3.90
C PHE A 116 -5.67 -13.47 4.98
N ALA A 117 -6.05 -13.66 6.23
CA ALA A 117 -5.14 -13.96 7.32
C ALA A 117 -4.97 -15.48 7.43
N LEU A 118 -3.72 -15.95 7.52
CA LEU A 118 -3.37 -17.35 7.66
C LEU A 118 -3.06 -17.66 9.13
N ARG A 119 -3.62 -18.76 9.63
CA ARG A 119 -3.28 -19.32 10.95
C ARG A 119 -3.19 -20.83 10.85
N GLY A 120 -1.96 -21.36 10.85
CA GLY A 120 -1.72 -22.75 10.51
C GLY A 120 -2.24 -23.07 9.11
N ALA A 121 -3.19 -24.03 9.00
CA ALA A 121 -3.83 -24.40 7.74
C ALA A 121 -5.13 -23.61 7.44
N ALA A 122 -5.58 -22.74 8.35
CA ALA A 122 -6.83 -21.99 8.18
C ALA A 122 -6.57 -20.65 7.48
N GLU A 123 -7.49 -20.29 6.59
CA GLU A 123 -7.54 -18.98 5.92
C GLU A 123 -8.82 -18.26 6.34
N HIS A 124 -8.71 -16.99 6.72
CA HIS A 124 -9.86 -16.15 7.07
C HIS A 124 -9.83 -14.88 6.22
N LEU A 125 -10.91 -14.60 5.50
CA LEU A 125 -11.07 -13.36 4.75
C LEU A 125 -11.16 -12.19 5.74
N VAL A 126 -10.22 -11.25 5.65
CA VAL A 126 -10.13 -10.10 6.57
C VAL A 126 -10.34 -8.76 5.89
N ALA A 127 -10.12 -8.69 4.58
CA ALA A 127 -10.40 -7.47 3.82
C ALA A 127 -10.66 -7.80 2.35
N THR A 128 -11.34 -6.87 1.67
CA THR A 128 -11.47 -6.81 0.20
C THR A 128 -11.13 -5.42 -0.28
N GLY A 129 -10.78 -5.28 -1.56
CA GLY A 129 -10.58 -3.98 -2.15
C GLY A 129 -10.65 -3.99 -3.66
N ASP A 130 -10.92 -2.79 -4.19
CA ASP A 130 -10.99 -2.52 -5.62
C ASP A 130 -10.00 -1.41 -5.97
N VAL A 131 -9.27 -1.62 -7.07
CA VAL A 131 -8.26 -0.66 -7.54
C VAL A 131 -8.55 -0.33 -9.00
N ILE A 132 -8.57 0.97 -9.31
CA ILE A 132 -8.58 1.47 -10.68
C ILE A 132 -7.16 1.88 -11.03
N LEU A 133 -6.63 1.31 -12.09
CA LEU A 133 -5.27 1.54 -12.55
C LEU A 133 -5.25 2.16 -13.93
N VAL A 134 -4.26 3.01 -14.18
CA VAL A 134 -4.04 3.65 -15.48
C VAL A 134 -2.79 3.06 -16.12
N PRO A 135 -2.92 2.44 -17.31
CA PRO A 135 -1.75 1.96 -18.05
C PRO A 135 -0.82 3.12 -18.43
N LEU A 136 0.47 2.92 -18.23
CA LEU A 136 1.49 3.86 -18.70
C LEU A 136 1.79 3.59 -20.18
N ALA A 137 2.01 4.67 -20.92
CA ALA A 137 2.47 4.55 -22.30
C ALA A 137 3.85 3.86 -22.37
N ALA A 138 4.05 2.98 -23.33
CA ALA A 138 5.34 2.37 -23.58
C ALA A 138 6.38 3.47 -23.88
N GLY A 139 7.37 3.66 -22.97
CA GLY A 139 8.39 4.71 -23.10
C GLY A 139 8.26 5.84 -22.08
N GLY A 140 7.23 5.88 -21.23
CA GLY A 140 7.14 6.79 -20.11
C GLY A 140 7.97 6.29 -18.92
N ASP A 141 9.27 6.50 -18.91
CA ASP A 141 10.00 6.53 -17.66
C ASP A 141 9.41 7.69 -16.86
N ALA A 142 8.78 7.38 -15.72
CA ALA A 142 8.51 8.36 -14.72
C ALA A 142 9.88 8.80 -14.18
N GLY A 143 10.46 9.80 -14.82
CA GLY A 143 11.65 10.46 -14.35
C GLY A 143 11.35 10.98 -12.95
N VAL A 144 11.79 10.25 -11.95
CA VAL A 144 12.03 10.80 -10.62
C VAL A 144 13.16 11.81 -10.85
N ALA A 145 12.76 13.07 -11.03
CA ALA A 145 13.69 14.18 -11.05
C ALA A 145 14.42 14.17 -9.70
N SER A 146 15.67 13.74 -9.72
CA SER A 146 16.63 13.95 -8.65
C SER A 146 17.01 15.45 -8.69
N GLU A 147 16.17 16.31 -8.15
CA GLU A 147 16.57 17.68 -7.85
C GLU A 147 17.39 17.72 -6.58
N GLY A 148 18.62 17.28 -6.71
CA GLY A 148 19.71 17.66 -5.85
C GLY A 148 20.36 18.90 -6.44
N SER A 149 19.82 20.09 -6.24
CA SER A 149 20.53 21.33 -6.54
C SER A 149 20.88 22.07 -5.26
N SER A 150 22.15 22.05 -4.96
CA SER A 150 22.83 22.97 -4.05
C SER A 150 22.51 24.43 -4.42
N ARG A 151 21.86 25.14 -3.50
CA ARG A 151 22.03 26.60 -3.44
C ARG A 151 22.64 26.95 -2.10
N ARG A 152 23.96 27.14 -2.12
CA ARG A 152 24.66 27.96 -1.11
C ARG A 152 24.32 29.42 -1.44
N GLY A 153 23.85 30.15 -0.48
CA GLY A 153 23.62 31.58 -0.56
C GLY A 153 23.42 32.13 0.84
N ALA A 154 24.43 32.85 1.31
CA ALA A 154 24.54 33.50 2.61
C ALA A 154 23.44 34.54 2.84
N GLY A 155 23.07 34.73 4.11
CA GLY A 155 22.26 35.87 4.56
C GLY A 155 21.84 35.64 6.00
N ALA A 156 22.64 36.14 6.96
CA ALA A 156 22.25 36.25 8.34
C ALA A 156 21.15 37.31 8.49
N ASP A 157 20.11 37.02 9.25
CA ASP A 157 19.38 38.01 10.02
C ASP A 157 18.81 37.38 11.27
N GLU A 158 19.26 37.89 12.41
CA GLU A 158 18.80 37.52 13.75
C GLU A 158 17.45 38.21 14.02
N GLY A 159 16.35 37.46 13.96
CA GLY A 159 15.02 37.90 14.38
C GLY A 159 14.54 37.11 15.59
N THR A 160 14.74 37.71 16.78
CA THR A 160 14.24 37.25 18.08
C THR A 160 12.73 37.14 18.06
N MET A 161 12.20 35.93 18.23
CA MET A 161 10.76 35.69 18.44
C MET A 161 10.43 35.68 19.93
N PRO A 162 9.40 36.41 20.39
CA PRO A 162 8.98 36.37 21.80
C PRO A 162 8.16 35.07 22.08
N GLY A 163 8.50 34.44 23.18
CA GLY A 163 7.86 33.22 23.67
C GLY A 163 6.40 33.42 24.13
N PRO A 164 5.60 32.37 24.17
CA PRO A 164 4.20 32.42 24.59
C PRO A 164 4.09 32.63 26.09
N ARG A 165 3.23 33.54 26.51
CA ARG A 165 2.86 33.80 27.92
C ARG A 165 1.92 32.69 28.39
N HIS A 166 2.27 32.06 29.50
CA HIS A 166 1.39 31.19 30.26
C HIS A 166 0.45 32.07 31.11
N ASP A 167 -0.83 32.08 30.76
CA ASP A 167 -1.87 32.52 31.68
C ASP A 167 -2.48 31.31 32.38
N ALA A 168 -2.23 31.25 33.70
CA ALA A 168 -2.85 30.31 34.61
C ALA A 168 -4.21 30.88 35.03
N ALA A 169 -5.31 30.24 34.70
CA ALA A 169 -6.59 30.45 35.31
C ALA A 169 -7.23 29.10 35.62
N GLY A 170 -7.39 28.83 36.92
CA GLY A 170 -8.00 27.63 37.45
C GLY A 170 -9.51 27.57 37.19
N GLY A 171 -9.98 26.40 36.92
CA GLY A 171 -11.39 26.06 36.83
C GLY A 171 -11.62 24.62 37.28
N THR A 172 -11.95 24.44 38.57
CA THR A 172 -12.39 23.17 39.12
C THR A 172 -13.80 22.84 38.67
N HIS A 173 -13.99 21.87 37.80
CA HIS A 173 -15.31 21.26 37.59
C HIS A 173 -15.35 19.85 38.19
N ARG A 174 -16.17 19.73 39.25
CA ARG A 174 -16.60 18.46 39.86
C ARG A 174 -17.52 17.75 38.86
N CYS A 175 -17.16 16.54 38.50
CA CYS A 175 -18.07 15.64 37.79
C CYS A 175 -18.81 14.80 38.85
N THR A 176 -20.14 14.97 38.97
CA THR A 176 -21.05 14.12 39.74
C THR A 176 -21.61 13.05 38.78
N SER A 177 -21.41 11.80 39.13
CA SER A 177 -22.07 10.66 38.46
C SER A 177 -23.50 10.52 38.94
N PRO A 178 -24.50 10.17 38.11
CA PRO A 178 -25.75 9.60 38.53
C PRO A 178 -25.71 8.07 38.50
N GLN A 179 -26.47 7.47 39.39
CA GLN A 179 -26.71 6.04 39.55
C GLN A 179 -27.40 5.38 38.35
#